data_23e37f49bb640de81635617235bbbb40
#
_entry.id   23e37f49bb640de81635617235bbbb40
#
_cell.length_a   1.000
_cell.length_b   1.000
_cell.length_c   1.000
_cell.angle_alpha   90.00
_cell.angle_beta   90.00
_cell.angle_gamma   90.00
#
_symmetry.space_group_name_H-M   'P 1'
#
loop_
_entity.id
_entity.type
_entity.pdbx_description
1 polymer ?
#
loop_
_entity_poly.entity_id
_entity_poly.type
_entity_poly.pdbx_seq_one_letter_code
_entity_poly.pdbx_strand_id
1 'polypeptide(L)'
;MLINIKKTMTILSTLLLGIMCSFCSDTIDVYAGQYGEEDGTSEPETPEVTGNIVPIESLRNPDRGFHLECNLLADQMKSPYNDYEVYGNDLYTKKVEQFDAKDDNLTLVQQYIYLTNWVSKDLDAEALSNIRKIFELMKAQGYKAILRFAYNHAGLNTSGGESKQWILRHIEQLTPLLNEYIGQIATMQVGFIGAWGEWHTSPLMNDQSAKNAIVSALLRALPAPYCVEMRYPNHKKALTLEQEGSRGRIGYANDYFTAGEHPLAPGNDFVPNTDDYKQITEEVKVNNFYMSGEIPYNEDTEWGLAELISPIKSLRILREHRYSAFDVTLNYDLNIMKQGQDLYDVTS
;
A
#
# COMPACT_ATOMS: atom_id res chain seq x y z
N MET A 1 6.92 -42.91 19.29
CA MET A 1 5.50 -43.20 19.09
C MET A 1 4.89 -41.93 18.50
N LEU A 2 5.14 -41.75 17.19
CA LEU A 2 4.67 -40.62 16.40
C LEU A 2 3.40 -41.08 15.67
N ILE A 3 2.26 -40.81 16.24
CA ILE A 3 0.96 -41.15 15.64
C ILE A 3 0.39 -39.86 15.00
N ASN A 4 0.44 -39.86 13.68
CA ASN A 4 -0.54 -39.32 12.74
C ASN A 4 -1.41 -38.11 13.16
N ILE A 5 -0.79 -36.94 13.28
CA ILE A 5 -1.51 -35.66 13.39
C ILE A 5 -2.12 -35.24 12.05
N LYS A 6 -1.57 -35.68 10.91
CA LYS A 6 -2.07 -35.34 9.57
C LYS A 6 -3.49 -35.87 9.23
N LYS A 7 -3.93 -36.98 9.84
CA LYS A 7 -5.28 -37.53 9.55
C LYS A 7 -6.41 -36.83 10.31
N THR A 8 -6.11 -36.23 11.44
CA THR A 8 -7.12 -35.54 12.26
C THR A 8 -7.46 -34.15 11.72
N MET A 9 -6.47 -33.47 11.11
CA MET A 9 -6.74 -32.17 10.49
C MET A 9 -7.56 -32.25 9.21
N THR A 10 -7.40 -33.31 8.40
CA THR A 10 -8.18 -33.49 7.17
C THR A 10 -9.68 -33.76 7.44
N ILE A 11 -10.00 -34.38 8.57
CA ILE A 11 -11.41 -34.63 8.95
C ILE A 11 -12.08 -33.39 9.53
N LEU A 12 -11.30 -32.50 10.20
CA LEU A 12 -11.83 -31.26 10.74
C LEU A 12 -12.08 -30.21 9.63
N SER A 13 -11.24 -30.18 8.59
CA SER A 13 -11.44 -29.28 7.45
C SER A 13 -12.68 -29.66 6.61
N THR A 14 -12.93 -30.97 6.44
CA THR A 14 -14.12 -31.44 5.70
C THR A 14 -15.43 -31.23 6.47
N LEU A 15 -15.39 -31.25 7.80
CA LEU A 15 -16.58 -30.96 8.61
C LEU A 15 -16.92 -29.46 8.66
N LEU A 16 -15.88 -28.57 8.65
CA LEU A 16 -16.09 -27.11 8.57
C LEU A 16 -16.62 -26.69 7.19
N LEU A 17 -16.17 -27.33 6.10
CA LEU A 17 -16.70 -27.06 4.76
C LEU A 17 -18.18 -27.46 4.64
N GLY A 18 -18.59 -28.57 5.29
CA GLY A 18 -19.99 -29.04 5.28
C GLY A 18 -20.95 -28.09 6.01
N ILE A 19 -20.47 -27.40 7.05
CA ILE A 19 -21.31 -26.48 7.82
C ILE A 19 -21.41 -25.12 7.13
N MET A 20 -20.38 -24.67 6.40
CA MET A 20 -20.44 -23.41 5.66
C MET A 20 -21.33 -23.47 4.41
N CYS A 21 -21.45 -24.63 3.74
CA CYS A 21 -22.36 -24.79 2.59
C CYS A 21 -23.84 -24.75 2.95
N SER A 22 -24.21 -24.97 4.21
CA SER A 22 -25.63 -24.92 4.63
C SER A 22 -26.15 -23.51 4.97
N PHE A 23 -25.29 -22.49 5.02
CA PHE A 23 -25.68 -21.11 5.31
C PHE A 23 -25.56 -20.16 4.09
N CYS A 24 -25.18 -20.67 2.93
CA CYS A 24 -25.10 -19.90 1.68
C CYS A 24 -26.34 -20.06 0.78
N SER A 25 -27.53 -20.11 1.35
CA SER A 25 -28.78 -20.08 0.57
C SER A 25 -29.58 -18.81 0.75
N ASP A 26 -28.97 -17.75 1.25
CA ASP A 26 -29.61 -16.44 1.22
C ASP A 26 -29.09 -15.65 0.02
N THR A 27 -30.01 -15.49 -0.91
CA THR A 27 -29.98 -14.73 -2.15
C THR A 27 -29.17 -13.45 -2.03
N ILE A 28 -28.15 -13.33 -2.90
CA ILE A 28 -27.58 -12.05 -3.26
C ILE A 28 -28.69 -11.30 -4.01
N ASP A 29 -29.37 -10.39 -3.34
CA ASP A 29 -30.20 -9.40 -4.00
C ASP A 29 -29.29 -8.47 -4.81
N VAL A 30 -29.16 -8.80 -6.09
CA VAL A 30 -28.67 -7.87 -7.08
C VAL A 30 -29.67 -6.70 -7.08
N TYR A 31 -29.24 -5.53 -6.70
CA TYR A 31 -29.99 -4.30 -6.87
C TYR A 31 -30.25 -4.08 -8.37
N ALA A 32 -31.34 -4.66 -8.87
CA ALA A 32 -31.99 -4.24 -10.10
C ALA A 32 -32.73 -2.93 -9.77
N GLY A 33 -32.18 -1.81 -10.20
CA GLY A 33 -32.90 -0.55 -10.15
C GLY A 33 -34.23 -0.69 -10.89
N GLN A 34 -35.33 -0.37 -10.22
CA GLN A 34 -36.63 -0.21 -10.86
C GLN A 34 -36.53 0.97 -11.87
N TYR A 35 -36.44 0.62 -13.14
CA TYR A 35 -36.83 1.53 -14.20
C TYR A 35 -38.26 1.19 -14.60
N GLY A 36 -39.11 2.21 -14.52
CA GLY A 36 -40.50 2.13 -14.92
C GLY A 36 -40.62 1.72 -16.39
N GLU A 37 -41.64 0.92 -16.67
CA GLU A 37 -42.08 0.62 -18.01
C GLU A 37 -42.50 1.94 -18.72
N GLU A 38 -41.73 2.33 -19.74
CA GLU A 38 -42.21 3.21 -20.82
C GLU A 38 -42.09 2.45 -22.15
N ASP A 39 -43.19 2.50 -22.85
CA ASP A 39 -43.63 1.94 -24.10
C ASP A 39 -42.58 2.08 -25.24
N GLY A 40 -42.43 0.97 -25.92
CA GLY A 40 -41.88 0.66 -27.23
C GLY A 40 -41.17 1.76 -28.03
N THR A 41 -39.84 1.58 -28.17
CA THR A 41 -39.13 1.74 -29.45
C THR A 41 -37.69 1.25 -29.32
N SER A 42 -37.28 0.40 -30.29
CA SER A 42 -35.92 0.02 -30.70
C SER A 42 -34.89 -0.17 -29.58
N GLU A 43 -34.44 -1.42 -29.39
CA GLU A 43 -33.20 -1.73 -28.67
C GLU A 43 -32.08 -0.83 -29.18
N PRO A 44 -31.33 -0.13 -28.28
CA PRO A 44 -30.12 0.55 -28.72
C PRO A 44 -29.14 -0.50 -29.21
N GLU A 45 -28.70 -0.35 -30.45
CA GLU A 45 -27.61 -1.17 -31.01
C GLU A 45 -26.42 -1.10 -30.05
N THR A 46 -26.09 -2.22 -29.43
CA THR A 46 -24.86 -2.36 -28.66
C THR A 46 -23.71 -2.05 -29.60
N PRO A 47 -22.85 -1.07 -29.31
CA PRO A 47 -21.72 -0.78 -30.19
C PRO A 47 -20.90 -2.05 -30.36
N GLU A 48 -20.69 -2.46 -31.60
CA GLU A 48 -19.84 -3.61 -31.94
C GLU A 48 -18.43 -3.30 -31.45
N VAL A 49 -18.00 -3.96 -30.37
CA VAL A 49 -16.64 -3.82 -29.85
C VAL A 49 -15.70 -4.51 -30.82
N THR A 50 -15.26 -3.78 -31.83
CA THR A 50 -14.23 -4.21 -32.77
C THR A 50 -12.84 -4.03 -32.15
N GLY A 51 -12.48 -4.90 -31.25
CA GLY A 51 -11.16 -4.97 -30.60
C GLY A 51 -10.85 -6.39 -30.19
N ASN A 52 -9.57 -6.74 -30.11
CA ASN A 52 -9.16 -7.99 -29.51
C ASN A 52 -9.60 -7.98 -28.04
N ILE A 53 -10.64 -8.74 -27.73
CA ILE A 53 -11.08 -8.94 -26.34
C ILE A 53 -9.98 -9.76 -25.66
N VAL A 54 -9.24 -9.12 -24.76
CA VAL A 54 -8.27 -9.81 -23.91
C VAL A 54 -9.05 -10.59 -22.86
N PRO A 55 -8.81 -11.89 -22.67
CA PRO A 55 -9.46 -12.66 -21.63
C PRO A 55 -9.28 -12.00 -20.24
N ILE A 56 -10.33 -12.00 -19.41
CA ILE A 56 -10.31 -11.37 -18.09
C ILE A 56 -9.18 -11.94 -17.23
N GLU A 57 -8.93 -13.24 -17.31
CA GLU A 57 -7.86 -13.94 -16.60
C GLU A 57 -6.45 -13.49 -17.01
N SER A 58 -6.30 -12.81 -18.14
CA SER A 58 -5.01 -12.26 -18.59
C SER A 58 -4.87 -10.75 -18.33
N LEU A 59 -5.91 -10.11 -17.81
CA LEU A 59 -5.86 -8.70 -17.45
C LEU A 59 -5.14 -8.53 -16.11
N ARG A 60 -4.06 -7.77 -16.11
CA ARG A 60 -3.38 -7.34 -14.89
C ARG A 60 -3.97 -6.02 -14.45
N ASN A 61 -4.27 -5.89 -13.15
CA ASN A 61 -4.62 -4.59 -12.57
C ASN A 61 -3.33 -3.88 -12.15
N PRO A 62 -2.86 -2.88 -12.90
CA PRO A 62 -1.55 -2.27 -12.63
C PRO A 62 -1.53 -1.38 -11.38
N ASP A 63 -2.67 -1.04 -10.83
CA ASP A 63 -2.79 -0.10 -9.71
C ASP A 63 -3.30 -0.75 -8.42
N ARG A 64 -3.61 -2.05 -8.44
CA ARG A 64 -4.22 -2.75 -7.29
C ARG A 64 -3.68 -4.16 -7.16
N GLY A 65 -3.66 -4.64 -5.92
CA GLY A 65 -3.29 -6.01 -5.60
C GLY A 65 -2.14 -6.10 -4.61
N PHE A 66 -1.50 -7.24 -4.56
CA PHE A 66 -0.31 -7.43 -3.75
C PHE A 66 0.87 -6.67 -4.32
N HIS A 67 1.78 -6.22 -3.46
CA HIS A 67 3.00 -5.53 -3.85
C HIS A 67 4.23 -6.09 -3.15
N LEU A 68 5.36 -5.93 -3.82
CA LEU A 68 6.69 -6.12 -3.23
C LEU A 68 7.08 -4.90 -2.41
N GLU A 69 8.03 -5.07 -1.51
CA GLU A 69 8.80 -3.97 -0.94
C GLU A 69 10.22 -3.96 -1.53
N CYS A 70 10.72 -2.77 -1.87
CA CYS A 70 12.09 -2.59 -2.35
C CYS A 70 12.70 -1.32 -1.76
N ASN A 71 13.90 -1.44 -1.21
CA ASN A 71 14.59 -0.38 -0.49
C ASN A 71 15.91 -0.06 -1.18
N LEU A 72 16.09 1.18 -1.69
CA LEU A 72 17.32 1.60 -2.33
C LEU A 72 17.85 2.92 -1.79
N LEU A 73 19.14 2.95 -1.47
CA LEU A 73 19.89 4.19 -1.27
C LEU A 73 20.13 4.87 -2.63
N ALA A 74 19.72 6.12 -2.79
CA ALA A 74 19.80 6.82 -4.07
C ALA A 74 21.24 7.05 -4.57
N ASP A 75 22.22 7.13 -3.65
CA ASP A 75 23.64 7.30 -3.97
C ASP A 75 24.36 6.00 -4.30
N GLN A 76 23.91 4.86 -3.75
CA GLN A 76 24.56 3.57 -3.88
C GLN A 76 23.80 2.61 -4.80
N MET A 77 22.54 2.89 -5.08
CA MET A 77 21.66 2.05 -5.89
C MET A 77 21.57 0.60 -5.36
N LYS A 78 21.58 0.47 -4.04
CA LYS A 78 21.45 -0.79 -3.32
C LYS A 78 20.70 -0.62 -2.02
N SER A 79 20.23 -1.72 -1.46
CA SER A 79 19.55 -1.75 -0.17
C SER A 79 20.49 -1.41 0.98
N PRO A 80 20.02 -0.69 2.00
CA PRO A 80 20.74 -0.56 3.26
C PRO A 80 20.64 -1.80 4.16
N TYR A 81 19.77 -2.78 3.82
CA TYR A 81 19.43 -3.89 4.72
C TYR A 81 20.01 -5.25 4.29
N ASN A 82 20.31 -5.41 2.99
CA ASN A 82 20.74 -6.69 2.45
C ASN A 82 21.59 -6.49 1.19
N ASP A 83 22.38 -7.52 0.86
CA ASP A 83 23.32 -7.47 -0.26
C ASP A 83 22.73 -7.95 -1.60
N TYR A 84 21.52 -8.50 -1.61
CA TYR A 84 20.90 -9.01 -2.84
C TYR A 84 20.00 -7.98 -3.53
N GLU A 85 19.55 -6.98 -2.82
CA GLU A 85 18.71 -5.91 -3.33
C GLU A 85 19.58 -4.78 -3.88
N VAL A 86 20.07 -4.99 -5.11
CA VAL A 86 20.93 -4.07 -5.84
C VAL A 86 20.28 -3.75 -7.17
N TYR A 87 20.31 -2.47 -7.55
CA TYR A 87 19.81 -2.03 -8.85
C TYR A 87 20.43 -2.85 -9.99
N GLY A 88 19.59 -3.38 -10.84
CA GLY A 88 19.91 -4.18 -12.00
C GLY A 88 18.64 -4.64 -12.70
N ASN A 89 18.78 -5.13 -13.92
CA ASN A 89 17.63 -5.54 -14.74
C ASN A 89 16.81 -6.71 -14.14
N ASP A 90 17.33 -7.36 -13.12
CA ASP A 90 16.70 -8.50 -12.45
C ASP A 90 16.26 -8.20 -11.00
N LEU A 91 16.30 -6.92 -10.57
CA LEU A 91 16.00 -6.54 -9.19
C LEU A 91 14.65 -7.07 -8.71
N TYR A 92 13.57 -6.73 -9.40
CA TYR A 92 12.22 -7.14 -8.98
C TYR A 92 11.97 -8.63 -9.22
N THR A 93 12.58 -9.23 -10.24
CA THR A 93 12.53 -10.68 -10.46
C THR A 93 13.14 -11.45 -9.28
N LYS A 94 14.29 -11.01 -8.80
CA LYS A 94 14.92 -11.60 -7.60
C LYS A 94 14.07 -11.44 -6.35
N LYS A 95 13.39 -10.29 -6.20
CA LYS A 95 12.47 -10.07 -5.08
C LYS A 95 11.29 -11.04 -5.13
N VAL A 96 10.66 -11.19 -6.30
CA VAL A 96 9.58 -12.16 -6.52
C VAL A 96 10.02 -13.59 -6.21
N GLU A 97 11.23 -13.96 -6.62
CA GLU A 97 11.79 -15.28 -6.35
C GLU A 97 12.05 -15.52 -4.88
N GLN A 98 12.57 -14.51 -4.18
CA GLN A 98 12.88 -14.60 -2.77
C GLN A 98 11.63 -14.80 -1.90
N PHE A 99 10.53 -14.14 -2.24
CA PHE A 99 9.28 -14.21 -1.48
C PHE A 99 8.30 -15.25 -2.04
N ASP A 100 8.75 -16.13 -2.94
CA ASP A 100 7.94 -17.18 -3.59
C ASP A 100 6.60 -16.65 -4.17
N ALA A 101 6.66 -15.42 -4.69
CA ALA A 101 5.49 -14.68 -5.16
C ALA A 101 5.30 -14.76 -6.70
N LYS A 102 5.83 -15.80 -7.36
CA LYS A 102 5.80 -15.95 -8.83
C LYS A 102 4.39 -16.08 -9.39
N ASP A 103 3.52 -16.72 -8.63
CA ASP A 103 2.15 -16.99 -9.06
C ASP A 103 1.17 -15.84 -8.75
N ASP A 104 1.63 -14.82 -8.00
CA ASP A 104 0.78 -13.71 -7.55
C ASP A 104 0.60 -12.61 -8.60
N ASN A 105 1.22 -12.72 -9.77
CA ASN A 105 1.12 -11.76 -10.88
C ASN A 105 1.32 -10.29 -10.46
N LEU A 106 2.30 -10.03 -9.61
CA LEU A 106 2.54 -8.72 -9.01
C LEU A 106 2.82 -7.65 -10.06
N THR A 107 2.17 -6.50 -9.89
CA THR A 107 2.35 -5.31 -10.72
C THR A 107 2.76 -4.08 -9.94
N LEU A 108 2.84 -4.21 -8.61
CA LEU A 108 3.13 -3.13 -7.68
C LEU A 108 4.41 -3.41 -6.89
N VAL A 109 5.10 -2.34 -6.57
CA VAL A 109 6.23 -2.33 -5.64
C VAL A 109 6.15 -1.11 -4.73
N GLN A 110 6.19 -1.32 -3.42
CA GLN A 110 6.45 -0.25 -2.47
C GLN A 110 7.94 0.11 -2.58
N GLN A 111 8.22 1.17 -3.30
CA GLN A 111 9.59 1.59 -3.59
C GLN A 111 10.02 2.68 -2.63
N TYR A 112 10.90 2.32 -1.71
CA TYR A 112 11.63 3.27 -0.88
C TYR A 112 12.85 3.79 -1.63
N ILE A 113 13.04 5.09 -1.60
CA ILE A 113 14.22 5.78 -2.12
C ILE A 113 14.79 6.65 -1.00
N TYR A 114 15.93 6.23 -0.47
CA TYR A 114 16.58 6.94 0.63
C TYR A 114 17.53 8.01 0.10
N LEU A 115 17.29 9.24 0.52
CA LEU A 115 18.04 10.45 0.16
C LEU A 115 19.04 10.82 1.25
N THR A 116 19.64 9.85 1.91
CA THR A 116 20.46 10.03 3.13
C THR A 116 21.59 11.03 2.93
N ASN A 117 22.25 11.02 1.77
CA ASN A 117 23.36 11.92 1.48
C ASN A 117 22.95 13.35 1.12
N TRP A 118 21.65 13.63 0.99
CA TRP A 118 21.13 14.94 0.58
C TRP A 118 20.28 15.63 1.64
N VAL A 119 20.19 15.12 2.85
CA VAL A 119 19.30 15.62 3.90
C VAL A 119 19.36 17.13 4.15
N SER A 120 20.49 17.79 3.84
CA SER A 120 20.72 19.22 4.05
C SER A 120 21.41 19.93 2.86
N LYS A 121 21.22 19.41 1.65
CA LYS A 121 21.72 19.99 0.40
C LYS A 121 20.80 19.64 -0.77
N ASP A 122 20.90 20.35 -1.88
CA ASP A 122 20.15 20.03 -3.11
C ASP A 122 20.42 18.61 -3.59
N LEU A 123 19.40 17.98 -4.17
CA LEU A 123 19.59 16.78 -5.00
C LEU A 123 20.42 17.18 -6.21
N ASP A 124 21.56 16.53 -6.38
CA ASP A 124 22.44 16.75 -7.53
C ASP A 124 22.00 15.94 -8.76
N ALA A 125 22.71 16.12 -9.86
CA ALA A 125 22.41 15.43 -11.11
C ALA A 125 22.53 13.90 -10.99
N GLU A 126 23.41 13.40 -10.11
CA GLU A 126 23.58 11.98 -9.86
C GLU A 126 22.36 11.41 -9.14
N ALA A 127 21.87 12.06 -8.08
CA ALA A 127 20.66 11.67 -7.37
C ALA A 127 19.47 11.57 -8.31
N LEU A 128 19.22 12.63 -9.09
CA LEU A 128 18.09 12.68 -10.02
C LEU A 128 18.22 11.63 -11.14
N SER A 129 19.45 11.40 -11.64
CA SER A 129 19.72 10.35 -12.63
C SER A 129 19.46 8.95 -12.07
N ASN A 130 19.87 8.69 -10.84
CA ASN A 130 19.66 7.39 -10.21
C ASN A 130 18.18 7.13 -9.91
N ILE A 131 17.44 8.13 -9.45
CA ILE A 131 15.99 8.03 -9.26
C ILE A 131 15.29 7.77 -10.61
N ARG A 132 15.70 8.44 -11.68
CA ARG A 132 15.21 8.18 -13.04
C ARG A 132 15.40 6.73 -13.45
N LYS A 133 16.58 6.15 -13.24
CA LYS A 133 16.87 4.75 -13.55
C LYS A 133 15.93 3.78 -12.82
N ILE A 134 15.56 4.09 -11.58
CA ILE A 134 14.59 3.27 -10.82
C ILE A 134 13.22 3.29 -11.52
N PHE A 135 12.73 4.47 -11.93
CA PHE A 135 11.48 4.57 -12.68
C PHE A 135 11.52 3.86 -14.04
N GLU A 136 12.64 3.99 -14.76
CA GLU A 136 12.84 3.30 -16.04
C GLU A 136 12.83 1.77 -15.86
N LEU A 137 13.44 1.27 -14.78
CA LEU A 137 13.42 -0.16 -14.45
C LEU A 137 12.01 -0.65 -14.14
N MET A 138 11.27 0.07 -13.30
CA MET A 138 9.86 -0.25 -13.01
C MET A 138 9.04 -0.31 -14.30
N LYS A 139 9.19 0.70 -15.16
CA LYS A 139 8.51 0.75 -16.46
C LYS A 139 8.88 -0.44 -17.34
N ALA A 140 10.17 -0.77 -17.45
CA ALA A 140 10.65 -1.87 -18.28
C ALA A 140 10.14 -3.24 -17.81
N GLN A 141 9.94 -3.42 -16.50
CA GLN A 141 9.46 -4.66 -15.90
C GLN A 141 7.94 -4.69 -15.64
N GLY A 142 7.22 -3.63 -16.01
CA GLY A 142 5.76 -3.57 -15.87
C GLY A 142 5.27 -3.34 -14.45
N TYR A 143 6.08 -2.70 -13.60
CA TYR A 143 5.70 -2.33 -12.24
C TYR A 143 5.26 -0.87 -12.13
N LYS A 144 4.40 -0.60 -11.16
CA LYS A 144 4.08 0.72 -10.65
C LYS A 144 4.47 0.84 -9.17
N ALA A 145 4.78 2.04 -8.75
CA ALA A 145 5.24 2.30 -7.40
C ALA A 145 4.12 2.75 -6.45
N ILE A 146 4.12 2.19 -5.25
CA ILE A 146 3.73 2.87 -4.03
C ILE A 146 5.02 3.55 -3.56
N LEU A 147 5.18 4.83 -3.87
CA LEU A 147 6.47 5.52 -3.77
C LEU A 147 6.67 6.16 -2.40
N ARG A 148 7.84 5.97 -1.79
CA ARG A 148 8.20 6.64 -0.54
C ARG A 148 9.64 7.16 -0.60
N PHE A 149 9.82 8.46 -0.37
CA PHE A 149 11.14 9.03 -0.11
C PHE A 149 11.38 9.17 1.39
N ALA A 150 12.62 8.92 1.82
CA ALA A 150 13.02 9.10 3.21
C ALA A 150 14.50 9.49 3.29
N TYR A 151 14.94 9.97 4.45
CA TYR A 151 16.35 10.28 4.71
C TYR A 151 17.00 9.27 5.64
N ASN A 152 16.20 8.62 6.48
CA ASN A 152 16.67 7.73 7.51
C ASN A 152 16.13 6.31 7.28
N HIS A 153 17.05 5.34 7.25
CA HIS A 153 16.76 3.91 7.13
C HIS A 153 17.20 3.12 8.38
N ALA A 154 17.64 3.78 9.44
CA ALA A 154 18.40 3.15 10.54
C ALA A 154 17.69 3.22 11.89
N GLY A 155 16.43 2.82 11.94
CA GLY A 155 15.75 2.49 13.20
C GLY A 155 15.12 3.65 13.97
N LEU A 156 14.40 3.26 15.03
CA LEU A 156 13.38 4.06 15.73
C LEU A 156 13.92 5.29 16.49
N ASN A 157 15.19 5.35 16.82
CA ASN A 157 15.73 6.39 17.71
C ASN A 157 16.62 7.42 17.00
N THR A 158 16.62 7.42 15.69
CA THR A 158 17.45 8.33 14.90
C THR A 158 16.61 9.21 13.99
N SER A 159 16.63 10.51 14.23
CA SER A 159 16.18 11.49 13.24
C SER A 159 17.16 11.51 12.06
N GLY A 160 16.65 11.60 10.84
CA GLY A 160 17.49 11.79 9.64
C GLY A 160 18.17 13.15 9.55
N GLY A 161 17.88 14.06 10.49
CA GLY A 161 18.35 15.44 10.44
C GLY A 161 17.58 16.30 9.43
N GLU A 162 16.43 15.81 8.99
CA GLU A 162 15.56 16.47 8.01
C GLU A 162 14.99 17.80 8.53
N SER A 163 14.78 18.74 7.62
CA SER A 163 14.13 20.01 7.93
C SER A 163 13.04 20.34 6.91
N LYS A 164 12.04 21.11 7.35
CA LYS A 164 10.97 21.62 6.46
C LYS A 164 11.52 22.22 5.17
N GLN A 165 12.57 23.04 5.29
CA GLN A 165 13.16 23.74 4.14
C GLN A 165 13.68 22.75 3.10
N TRP A 166 14.46 21.75 3.52
CA TRP A 166 15.06 20.80 2.60
C TRP A 166 14.04 19.82 2.03
N ILE A 167 13.07 19.40 2.83
CA ILE A 167 11.98 18.56 2.31
C ILE A 167 11.22 19.26 1.20
N LEU A 168 10.81 20.52 1.41
CA LEU A 168 10.10 21.31 0.39
C LEU A 168 10.97 21.53 -0.85
N ARG A 169 12.27 21.77 -0.68
CA ARG A 169 13.23 21.92 -1.79
C ARG A 169 13.35 20.61 -2.60
N HIS A 170 13.44 19.46 -1.93
CA HIS A 170 13.52 18.17 -2.63
C HIS A 170 12.22 17.82 -3.35
N ILE A 171 11.06 18.11 -2.77
CA ILE A 171 9.78 17.92 -3.46
C ILE A 171 9.74 18.78 -4.74
N GLU A 172 10.20 20.03 -4.68
CA GLU A 172 10.33 20.90 -5.86
C GLU A 172 11.25 20.28 -6.93
N GLN A 173 12.44 19.80 -6.54
CA GLN A 173 13.40 19.19 -7.45
C GLN A 173 12.90 17.86 -8.05
N LEU A 174 12.13 17.09 -7.29
CA LEU A 174 11.55 15.81 -7.73
C LEU A 174 10.30 15.97 -8.61
N THR A 175 9.58 17.08 -8.48
CA THR A 175 8.30 17.32 -9.18
C THR A 175 8.38 17.08 -10.69
N PRO A 176 9.39 17.59 -11.44
CA PRO A 176 9.49 17.30 -12.88
C PRO A 176 9.60 15.80 -13.18
N LEU A 177 10.39 15.08 -12.39
CA LEU A 177 10.61 13.65 -12.56
C LEU A 177 9.35 12.83 -12.21
N LEU A 178 8.66 13.19 -11.12
CA LEU A 178 7.38 12.57 -10.75
C LEU A 178 6.33 12.73 -11.85
N ASN A 179 6.25 13.91 -12.46
CA ASN A 179 5.31 14.16 -13.57
C ASN A 179 5.71 13.43 -14.85
N GLU A 180 6.99 13.30 -15.16
CA GLU A 180 7.50 12.54 -16.30
C GLU A 180 7.13 11.05 -16.19
N TYR A 181 7.23 10.49 -14.98
CA TYR A 181 6.95 9.07 -14.70
C TYR A 181 5.61 8.84 -13.97
N ILE A 182 4.68 9.77 -14.10
CA ILE A 182 3.40 9.68 -13.40
C ILE A 182 2.65 8.37 -13.67
N GLY A 183 2.79 7.80 -14.86
CA GLY A 183 2.21 6.52 -15.24
C GLY A 183 2.78 5.32 -14.47
N GLN A 184 3.95 5.44 -13.85
CA GLN A 184 4.59 4.43 -13.00
C GLN A 184 4.30 4.63 -11.52
N ILE A 185 3.48 5.62 -11.14
CA ILE A 185 3.11 5.89 -9.76
C ILE A 185 1.65 5.49 -9.56
N ALA A 186 1.40 4.50 -8.70
CA ALA A 186 0.05 4.16 -8.25
C ALA A 186 -0.41 5.14 -7.16
N THR A 187 0.45 5.37 -6.19
CA THR A 187 0.28 6.35 -5.11
C THR A 187 1.66 6.75 -4.55
N MET A 188 1.68 7.78 -3.71
CA MET A 188 2.89 8.17 -3.00
C MET A 188 2.60 8.31 -1.52
N GLN A 189 3.34 7.61 -0.68
CA GLN A 189 3.29 7.85 0.76
C GLN A 189 3.99 9.15 1.08
N VAL A 190 3.47 9.91 2.05
CA VAL A 190 3.96 11.26 2.36
C VAL A 190 5.44 11.30 2.71
N GLY A 191 5.98 10.24 3.30
CA GLY A 191 7.42 10.05 3.46
C GLY A 191 8.16 11.17 4.17
N PHE A 192 9.46 11.29 3.90
CA PHE A 192 10.42 12.32 4.29
C PHE A 192 10.65 12.50 5.79
N ILE A 193 9.63 12.44 6.63
CA ILE A 193 9.72 12.76 8.06
C ILE A 193 10.00 11.49 8.87
N GLY A 194 11.08 11.49 9.63
CA GLY A 194 11.40 10.48 10.62
C GLY A 194 12.01 9.20 10.07
N ALA A 195 12.10 8.18 10.91
CA ALA A 195 12.59 6.87 10.52
C ALA A 195 11.72 6.30 9.39
N TRP A 196 12.36 5.82 8.34
CA TRP A 196 11.73 5.28 7.11
C TRP A 196 10.73 6.22 6.41
N GLY A 197 10.64 7.49 6.86
CA GLY A 197 9.61 8.42 6.38
C GLY A 197 8.22 8.14 6.96
N GLU A 198 8.12 7.50 8.11
CA GLU A 198 6.87 7.01 8.70
C GLU A 198 6.19 7.98 9.68
N TRP A 199 6.67 9.21 9.76
CA TRP A 199 6.05 10.25 10.57
C TRP A 199 6.09 9.97 12.08
N HIS A 200 7.23 9.47 12.54
CA HIS A 200 7.57 9.34 13.96
C HIS A 200 9.06 9.64 14.18
N THR A 201 9.48 9.76 15.43
CA THR A 201 10.90 9.91 15.81
C THR A 201 11.61 11.06 15.07
N SER A 202 10.94 12.22 14.95
CA SER A 202 11.48 13.42 14.31
C SER A 202 11.04 14.69 15.06
N PRO A 203 11.89 15.72 15.15
CA PRO A 203 11.51 17.02 15.68
C PRO A 203 10.35 17.68 14.93
N LEU A 204 10.20 17.38 13.62
CA LEU A 204 9.11 17.90 12.78
C LEU A 204 7.74 17.37 13.17
N MET A 205 7.67 16.31 13.98
CA MET A 205 6.39 15.80 14.50
C MET A 205 5.65 16.82 15.37
N ASN A 206 6.37 17.74 15.99
CA ASN A 206 5.81 18.83 16.78
C ASN A 206 5.56 20.11 15.95
N ASP A 207 5.94 20.14 14.67
CA ASP A 207 5.74 21.29 13.76
C ASP A 207 4.56 21.05 12.82
N GLN A 208 3.36 21.45 13.26
CA GLN A 208 2.16 21.33 12.41
C GLN A 208 2.25 22.18 11.14
N SER A 209 2.97 23.30 11.16
CA SER A 209 3.18 24.12 9.96
C SER A 209 4.04 23.40 8.93
N ALA A 210 5.08 22.68 9.38
CA ALA A 210 5.89 21.86 8.48
C ALA A 210 5.06 20.73 7.87
N LYS A 211 4.28 19.99 8.68
CA LYS A 211 3.41 18.91 8.21
C LYS A 211 2.42 19.41 7.17
N ASN A 212 1.74 20.52 7.41
CA ASN A 212 0.79 21.12 6.48
C ASN A 212 1.45 21.51 5.14
N ALA A 213 2.61 22.16 5.21
CA ALA A 213 3.33 22.60 4.02
C ALA A 213 3.85 21.44 3.16
N ILE A 214 4.38 20.38 3.81
CA ILE A 214 4.92 19.20 3.13
C ILE A 214 3.80 18.46 2.41
N VAL A 215 2.69 18.17 3.07
CA VAL A 215 1.55 17.47 2.45
C VAL A 215 0.95 18.31 1.32
N SER A 216 0.80 19.62 1.50
CA SER A 216 0.33 20.51 0.45
C SER A 216 1.27 20.53 -0.76
N ALA A 217 2.60 20.51 -0.53
CA ALA A 217 3.59 20.44 -1.61
C ALA A 217 3.49 19.12 -2.39
N LEU A 218 3.35 17.98 -1.72
CA LEU A 218 3.17 16.68 -2.37
C LEU A 218 1.88 16.62 -3.20
N LEU A 219 0.78 17.14 -2.68
CA LEU A 219 -0.49 17.21 -3.41
C LEU A 219 -0.44 18.13 -4.63
N ARG A 220 0.46 19.12 -4.66
CA ARG A 220 0.77 19.94 -5.85
C ARG A 220 1.69 19.21 -6.83
N ALA A 221 2.69 18.47 -6.30
CA ALA A 221 3.65 17.74 -7.12
C ALA A 221 2.99 16.60 -7.91
N LEU A 222 1.96 15.96 -7.32
CA LEU A 222 1.18 14.93 -7.98
C LEU A 222 -0.14 15.53 -8.48
N PRO A 223 -0.41 15.55 -9.81
CA PRO A 223 -1.68 16.05 -10.34
C PRO A 223 -2.85 15.15 -9.92
N ALA A 224 -4.06 15.70 -9.85
CA ALA A 224 -5.26 14.88 -9.68
C ALA A 224 -5.43 13.96 -10.91
N PRO A 225 -5.91 12.72 -10.74
CA PRO A 225 -6.50 12.15 -9.52
C PRO A 225 -5.52 11.40 -8.59
N TYR A 226 -4.22 11.50 -8.81
CA TYR A 226 -3.24 10.77 -7.98
C TYR A 226 -3.36 11.13 -6.51
N CYS A 227 -3.20 10.12 -5.65
CA CYS A 227 -3.33 10.23 -4.21
C CYS A 227 -1.97 10.24 -3.51
N VAL A 228 -1.98 10.76 -2.28
CA VAL A 228 -0.91 10.49 -1.31
C VAL A 228 -1.48 9.67 -0.16
N GLU A 229 -0.63 8.98 0.59
CA GLU A 229 -1.04 8.19 1.75
C GLU A 229 -0.33 8.65 3.01
N MET A 230 -1.05 8.66 4.10
CA MET A 230 -0.52 8.92 5.44
C MET A 230 -0.70 7.68 6.32
N ARG A 231 0.28 7.42 7.19
CA ARG A 231 0.18 6.32 8.12
C ARG A 231 -0.89 6.57 9.19
N TYR A 232 -0.91 7.76 9.81
CA TYR A 232 -1.73 8.03 10.99
C TYR A 232 -2.96 8.88 10.68
N PRO A 233 -4.18 8.39 10.97
CA PRO A 233 -5.42 9.13 10.75
C PRO A 233 -5.47 10.47 11.51
N ASN A 234 -4.96 10.52 12.75
CA ASN A 234 -4.90 11.74 13.54
C ASN A 234 -4.02 12.82 12.89
N HIS A 235 -2.94 12.45 12.19
CA HIS A 235 -2.13 13.41 11.45
C HIS A 235 -2.91 14.01 10.29
N LYS A 236 -3.64 13.20 9.51
CA LYS A 236 -4.53 13.69 8.46
C LYS A 236 -5.59 14.63 9.00
N LYS A 237 -6.22 14.27 10.13
CA LYS A 237 -7.24 15.09 10.81
C LYS A 237 -6.72 16.48 11.18
N ALA A 238 -5.47 16.56 11.65
CA ALA A 238 -4.84 17.81 12.09
C ALA A 238 -4.36 18.71 10.94
N LEU A 239 -4.37 18.25 9.68
CA LEU A 239 -3.87 19.04 8.55
C LEU A 239 -4.75 20.25 8.26
N THR A 240 -4.10 21.36 7.93
CA THR A 240 -4.67 22.50 7.24
C THR A 240 -4.02 22.59 5.86
N LEU A 241 -4.79 22.34 4.81
CA LEU A 241 -4.29 22.24 3.44
C LEU A 241 -4.51 23.55 2.69
N GLU A 242 -3.55 23.92 1.84
CA GLU A 242 -3.61 25.12 1.00
C GLU A 242 -4.66 25.01 -0.11
N GLN A 243 -4.92 23.78 -0.60
CA GLN A 243 -5.86 23.51 -1.67
C GLN A 243 -7.18 22.97 -1.11
N GLU A 244 -8.25 23.70 -1.31
CA GLU A 244 -9.59 23.25 -0.96
C GLU A 244 -9.94 21.97 -1.75
N GLY A 245 -10.59 21.01 -1.09
CA GLY A 245 -10.99 19.74 -1.70
C GLY A 245 -9.86 18.69 -1.83
N SER A 246 -8.61 19.06 -1.61
CA SER A 246 -7.48 18.12 -1.77
C SER A 246 -7.41 17.03 -0.70
N ARG A 247 -8.09 17.19 0.44
CA ARG A 247 -8.14 16.20 1.53
C ARG A 247 -8.67 14.84 1.07
N GLY A 248 -9.60 14.81 0.11
CA GLY A 248 -10.13 13.58 -0.49
C GLY A 248 -9.11 12.77 -1.30
N ARG A 249 -7.93 13.34 -1.57
CA ARG A 249 -6.79 12.66 -2.23
C ARG A 249 -5.76 12.12 -1.24
N ILE A 250 -6.03 12.19 0.06
CA ILE A 250 -5.15 11.63 1.08
C ILE A 250 -5.75 10.32 1.55
N GLY A 251 -5.13 9.21 1.19
CA GLY A 251 -5.44 7.88 1.67
C GLY A 251 -4.61 7.50 2.90
N TYR A 252 -4.54 6.21 3.17
CA TYR A 252 -3.83 5.70 4.33
C TYR A 252 -2.95 4.51 3.98
N ALA A 253 -1.79 4.42 4.62
CA ALA A 253 -0.91 3.26 4.65
C ALA A 253 -0.92 2.69 6.07
N ASN A 254 -1.34 1.44 6.21
CA ASN A 254 -1.49 0.79 7.52
C ASN A 254 -0.37 -0.22 7.75
N ASP A 255 0.62 0.14 8.56
CA ASP A 255 1.79 -0.71 8.84
C ASP A 255 1.54 -1.75 9.93
N TYR A 256 0.39 -1.70 10.61
CA TYR A 256 -0.04 -2.68 11.62
C TYR A 256 -1.39 -3.31 11.28
N PHE A 257 -1.54 -3.71 10.03
CA PHE A 257 -2.79 -4.31 9.55
C PHE A 257 -3.22 -5.49 10.40
N THR A 258 -4.46 -5.47 10.87
CA THR A 258 -5.09 -6.38 11.84
C THR A 258 -4.45 -6.46 13.22
N ALA A 259 -3.27 -5.90 13.42
CA ALA A 259 -2.49 -5.98 14.65
C ALA A 259 -2.41 -4.66 15.42
N GLY A 260 -3.28 -3.71 15.14
CA GLY A 260 -3.29 -2.39 15.80
C GLY A 260 -3.51 -2.45 17.32
N GLU A 261 -4.10 -3.53 17.83
CA GLU A 261 -4.23 -3.77 19.29
C GLU A 261 -2.95 -4.27 19.95
N HIS A 262 -1.90 -4.56 19.18
CA HIS A 262 -0.63 -5.03 19.72
C HIS A 262 0.02 -3.97 20.63
N PRO A 263 0.64 -4.35 21.77
CA PRO A 263 1.23 -3.39 22.71
C PRO A 263 2.31 -2.49 22.11
N LEU A 264 2.97 -2.92 21.05
CA LEU A 264 3.98 -2.14 20.34
C LEU A 264 3.43 -1.38 19.13
N ALA A 265 2.17 -1.62 18.75
CA ALA A 265 1.55 -0.83 17.72
C ALA A 265 1.55 0.64 18.15
N PRO A 266 1.90 1.55 17.26
CA PRO A 266 1.72 2.97 17.52
C PRO A 266 0.25 3.25 17.84
N GLY A 267 -0.01 4.01 18.89
CA GLY A 267 -1.35 4.18 19.47
C GLY A 267 -2.40 4.84 18.57
N ASN A 268 -2.11 5.04 17.29
CA ASN A 268 -3.01 5.64 16.29
C ASN A 268 -3.18 4.76 15.05
N ASP A 269 -2.73 3.51 15.11
CA ASP A 269 -2.99 2.57 14.03
C ASP A 269 -4.43 2.03 14.15
N PHE A 270 -5.04 1.82 13.11
CA PHE A 270 -6.36 1.34 12.67
C PHE A 270 -7.05 0.32 13.61
N VAL A 271 -7.05 0.59 14.91
CA VAL A 271 -7.64 -0.30 15.93
C VAL A 271 -9.15 -0.31 15.79
N PRO A 272 -9.79 -1.47 15.59
CA PRO A 272 -11.23 -1.57 15.48
C PRO A 272 -11.98 -0.91 16.63
N ASN A 273 -13.09 -0.26 16.32
CA ASN A 273 -13.97 0.47 17.24
C ASN A 273 -13.40 1.78 17.83
N THR A 274 -12.20 2.20 17.43
CA THR A 274 -11.69 3.54 17.75
C THR A 274 -12.28 4.62 16.85
N ASP A 275 -12.12 5.88 17.24
CA ASP A 275 -12.59 7.00 16.43
C ASP A 275 -11.78 7.14 15.14
N ASP A 276 -10.50 6.78 15.14
CA ASP A 276 -9.66 6.76 13.93
C ASP A 276 -10.16 5.71 12.94
N TYR A 277 -10.50 4.50 13.40
CA TYR A 277 -11.10 3.47 12.56
C TYR A 277 -12.42 3.91 11.94
N LYS A 278 -13.30 4.51 12.74
CA LYS A 278 -14.57 5.06 12.26
C LYS A 278 -14.37 6.18 11.23
N GLN A 279 -13.39 7.06 11.46
CA GLN A 279 -13.04 8.12 10.51
C GLN A 279 -12.69 7.54 9.15
N ILE A 280 -11.81 6.53 9.09
CA ILE A 280 -11.44 5.87 7.83
C ILE A 280 -12.68 5.26 7.18
N THR A 281 -13.48 4.51 7.95
CA THR A 281 -14.71 3.87 7.45
C THR A 281 -15.68 4.87 6.82
N GLU A 282 -15.81 6.08 7.39
CA GLU A 282 -16.66 7.13 6.81
C GLU A 282 -16.00 7.80 5.58
N GLU A 283 -14.70 8.05 5.65
CA GLU A 283 -13.98 8.70 4.55
C GLU A 283 -13.94 7.86 3.27
N VAL A 284 -13.79 6.53 3.36
CA VAL A 284 -13.76 5.64 2.19
C VAL A 284 -15.12 5.52 1.49
N LYS A 285 -16.21 5.91 2.15
CA LYS A 285 -17.56 5.93 1.53
C LYS A 285 -17.72 7.09 0.55
N VAL A 286 -17.04 8.20 0.80
CA VAL A 286 -17.22 9.46 0.08
C VAL A 286 -16.03 9.87 -0.77
N ASN A 287 -14.86 9.25 -0.57
CA ASN A 287 -13.63 9.55 -1.31
C ASN A 287 -13.13 8.30 -2.03
N ASN A 288 -12.44 8.52 -3.13
CA ASN A 288 -11.76 7.47 -3.89
C ASN A 288 -10.24 7.65 -3.79
N PHE A 289 -9.70 7.56 -2.58
CA PHE A 289 -8.28 7.60 -2.35
C PHE A 289 -7.68 6.17 -2.33
N TYR A 290 -6.36 6.11 -2.39
CA TYR A 290 -5.62 4.86 -2.31
C TYR A 290 -5.50 4.39 -0.87
N MET A 291 -5.54 3.09 -0.65
CA MET A 291 -5.30 2.45 0.65
C MET A 291 -4.29 1.33 0.47
N SER A 292 -3.20 1.39 1.20
CA SER A 292 -2.25 0.28 1.27
C SER A 292 -2.06 -0.21 2.72
N GLY A 293 -1.42 -1.36 2.86
CA GLY A 293 -1.13 -1.91 4.18
C GLY A 293 -0.15 -3.06 4.14
N GLU A 294 0.38 -3.33 5.31
CA GLU A 294 1.29 -4.44 5.56
C GLU A 294 0.99 -5.08 6.91
N ILE A 295 1.28 -6.37 7.04
CA ILE A 295 1.35 -7.03 8.33
C ILE A 295 2.70 -6.69 8.93
N PRO A 296 2.76 -6.19 10.18
CA PRO A 296 4.03 -5.81 10.78
C PRO A 296 5.00 -6.99 10.84
N TYR A 297 6.29 -6.69 10.71
CA TYR A 297 7.33 -7.70 10.79
C TYR A 297 7.25 -8.46 12.10
N ASN A 298 7.12 -9.77 12.02
CA ASN A 298 7.01 -10.64 13.18
C ASN A 298 8.34 -11.37 13.44
N GLU A 299 9.25 -10.72 14.13
CA GLU A 299 10.30 -11.45 14.82
C GLU A 299 9.76 -12.17 16.07
N ASP A 300 8.44 -12.10 16.35
CA ASP A 300 7.98 -12.12 17.69
C ASP A 300 6.80 -13.05 17.92
N THR A 301 7.13 -14.31 18.13
CA THR A 301 6.23 -15.26 18.78
C THR A 301 5.94 -14.90 20.24
N GLU A 302 6.75 -14.04 20.87
CA GLU A 302 6.59 -13.67 22.28
C GLU A 302 5.45 -12.69 22.52
N TRP A 303 5.07 -11.90 21.49
CA TRP A 303 4.11 -10.81 21.67
C TRP A 303 2.70 -11.08 21.17
N GLY A 304 2.43 -12.30 20.76
CA GLY A 304 1.08 -12.71 20.36
C GLY A 304 0.60 -12.07 19.05
N LEU A 305 1.52 -11.55 18.21
CA LEU A 305 1.16 -10.90 16.96
C LEU A 305 0.37 -11.84 16.05
N ALA A 306 0.77 -13.11 15.96
CA ALA A 306 0.08 -14.13 15.18
C ALA A 306 -1.36 -14.39 15.65
N GLU A 307 -1.67 -14.13 16.93
CA GLU A 307 -3.03 -14.28 17.46
C GLU A 307 -3.95 -13.14 17.04
N LEU A 308 -3.39 -11.96 16.77
CA LEU A 308 -4.16 -10.79 16.30
C LEU A 308 -4.49 -10.87 14.81
N ILE A 309 -3.68 -11.58 14.03
CA ILE A 309 -3.84 -11.74 12.61
C ILE A 309 -4.80 -12.91 12.33
N SER A 310 -5.87 -12.65 11.58
CA SER A 310 -6.88 -13.64 11.26
C SER A 310 -7.42 -13.42 9.85
N PRO A 311 -7.56 -14.44 9.00
CA PRO A 311 -8.08 -14.30 7.64
C PRO A 311 -9.46 -13.63 7.60
N ILE A 312 -10.36 -13.99 8.50
CA ILE A 312 -11.72 -13.42 8.56
C ILE A 312 -11.68 -11.94 8.95
N LYS A 313 -10.87 -11.57 9.96
CA LYS A 313 -10.68 -10.19 10.37
C LYS A 313 -10.05 -9.38 9.23
N SER A 314 -9.04 -9.93 8.58
CA SER A 314 -8.34 -9.31 7.47
C SER A 314 -9.28 -9.01 6.31
N LEU A 315 -10.04 -9.97 5.83
CA LEU A 315 -11.00 -9.78 4.75
C LEU A 315 -12.05 -8.72 5.06
N ARG A 316 -12.56 -8.72 6.29
CA ARG A 316 -13.52 -7.71 6.71
C ARG A 316 -12.93 -6.32 6.59
N ILE A 317 -11.72 -6.09 7.12
CA ILE A 317 -11.06 -4.78 7.12
C ILE A 317 -10.68 -4.37 5.70
N LEU A 318 -10.12 -5.28 4.89
CA LEU A 318 -9.78 -5.01 3.50
C LEU A 318 -10.99 -4.49 2.71
N ARG A 319 -12.16 -5.12 2.88
CA ARG A 319 -13.41 -4.71 2.24
C ARG A 319 -13.96 -3.41 2.82
N GLU A 320 -14.02 -3.30 4.14
CA GLU A 320 -14.59 -2.14 4.84
C GLU A 320 -13.82 -0.86 4.52
N HIS A 321 -12.49 -0.93 4.51
CA HIS A 321 -11.61 0.20 4.20
C HIS A 321 -11.19 0.28 2.74
N ARG A 322 -11.68 -0.62 1.87
CA ARG A 322 -11.45 -0.62 0.42
C ARG A 322 -9.97 -0.57 0.04
N TYR A 323 -9.18 -1.46 0.62
CA TYR A 323 -7.75 -1.53 0.32
C TYR A 323 -7.49 -1.68 -1.17
N SER A 324 -6.51 -0.93 -1.65
CA SER A 324 -6.05 -0.95 -3.04
C SER A 324 -4.85 -1.87 -3.21
N ALA A 325 -3.98 -1.94 -2.20
CA ALA A 325 -2.76 -2.74 -2.25
C ALA A 325 -2.38 -3.30 -0.88
N PHE A 326 -1.62 -4.39 -0.89
CA PHE A 326 -1.16 -5.06 0.32
C PHE A 326 0.24 -5.67 0.13
N ASP A 327 1.11 -5.54 1.14
CA ASP A 327 2.47 -6.06 1.09
C ASP A 327 2.52 -7.59 1.22
N VAL A 328 3.34 -8.23 0.37
CA VAL A 328 3.61 -9.67 0.43
C VAL A 328 5.02 -9.99 0.99
N THR A 329 5.83 -8.99 1.27
CA THR A 329 7.23 -9.19 1.67
C THR A 329 7.39 -9.32 3.17
N LEU A 330 6.51 -8.69 3.95
CA LEU A 330 6.50 -8.79 5.41
C LEU A 330 5.50 -9.86 5.85
N ASN A 331 5.95 -10.81 6.65
CA ASN A 331 5.14 -11.88 7.24
C ASN A 331 4.21 -12.64 6.27
N TYR A 332 4.49 -12.56 4.98
CA TYR A 332 3.77 -13.31 3.96
C TYR A 332 3.88 -14.82 4.18
N ASP A 333 5.02 -15.28 4.73
CA ASP A 333 5.25 -16.68 5.10
C ASP A 333 4.35 -17.18 6.23
N LEU A 334 3.88 -16.32 7.11
CA LEU A 334 2.83 -16.64 8.07
C LEU A 334 1.49 -16.88 7.39
N ASN A 335 1.41 -16.52 6.14
CA ASN A 335 0.52 -17.03 5.12
C ASN A 335 -0.97 -16.91 5.43
N ILE A 336 -1.32 -16.04 6.37
CA ILE A 336 -2.71 -15.81 6.74
C ILE A 336 -3.42 -15.05 5.63
N MET A 337 -2.72 -14.12 4.98
CA MET A 337 -3.25 -13.39 3.83
C MET A 337 -3.30 -14.26 2.58
N LYS A 338 -2.26 -15.07 2.32
CA LYS A 338 -2.25 -16.03 1.21
C LYS A 338 -3.30 -17.12 1.39
N GLN A 339 -3.47 -17.63 2.61
CA GLN A 339 -4.58 -18.55 2.93
C GLN A 339 -5.95 -17.89 2.77
N GLY A 340 -6.06 -16.61 3.10
CA GLY A 340 -7.25 -15.80 2.85
C GLY A 340 -7.51 -15.59 1.37
N GLN A 341 -6.49 -15.37 0.57
CA GLN A 341 -6.59 -15.27 -0.89
C GLN A 341 -7.07 -16.57 -1.51
N ASP A 342 -6.44 -17.70 -1.14
CA ASP A 342 -6.81 -19.01 -1.65
C ASP A 342 -8.25 -19.40 -1.30
N LEU A 343 -8.75 -18.94 -0.15
CA LEU A 343 -10.11 -19.22 0.31
C LEU A 343 -11.18 -18.32 -0.32
N TYR A 344 -10.85 -17.11 -0.71
CA TYR A 344 -11.85 -16.08 -1.03
C TYR A 344 -11.63 -15.38 -2.38
N ASP A 345 -10.59 -15.76 -3.11
CA ASP A 345 -10.24 -15.15 -4.41
C ASP A 345 -10.25 -13.62 -4.35
N VAL A 346 -9.45 -13.07 -3.46
CA VAL A 346 -9.34 -11.60 -3.24
C VAL A 346 -8.71 -10.84 -4.42
N THR A 347 -8.32 -11.54 -5.47
CA THR A 347 -7.76 -10.93 -6.69
C THR A 347 -8.82 -10.52 -7.72
N SER A 348 -10.07 -10.83 -7.48
CA SER A 348 -11.20 -10.48 -8.36
C SER A 348 -11.83 -9.12 -8.03
#